data_51fde7384dddc8ab45538b806afeef28
#
_entry.id   51fde7384dddc8ab45538b806afeef28
#
_cell.length_a   1.000
_cell.length_b   1.000
_cell.length_c   1.000
_cell.angle_alpha   90.00
_cell.angle_beta   90.00
_cell.angle_gamma   90.00
#
_symmetry.space_group_name_H-M   'P 1'
#
loop_
_entity.id
_entity.type
_entity.pdbx_description
1 polymer ?
#
loop_
_entity_poly.entity_id
_entity_poly.type
_entity_poly.pdbx_seq_one_letter_code
_entity_poly.pdbx_strand_id
1 'polypeptide(L)'
;MKTRWTSLIVAMALVGVACGDGEGGAGGSGGAGGAGGSGGAGGSGGVGGMGGAGGMGGAGGMGGAGGMGGAGGMGGSGGGGGNGFAAIVSKEVYDAMFLHRNALYAYESLVAAAETFPAFCNEGSLDDRKREAAAFLANISHETTGGWPAAPDGPHAWGLYFTQEVGCENGGCTGYCDATNQPWPCTPGKTYHGRGPMQLSWNYNYGQAGAALGLPLLTDPDLVTSNGTVAFRTGGWFWMTPQSPKPSCHDVMTGTWTPSSQDQMLGRVPGFGMTINIINGGLECNQPTNAKVEDRVGFYQRYTQMLGVDPGPNLYCDKMQSY
;
A
#
# COMPACT_ATOMS: atom_id res chain seq x y z
N MET A 1 -2.32 -18.06 -36.96
CA MET A 1 -1.14 -17.34 -36.38
C MET A 1 -1.49 -16.98 -34.94
N LYS A 2 -0.93 -17.72 -33.97
CA LYS A 2 -1.14 -17.47 -32.55
C LYS A 2 -0.09 -16.46 -32.10
N THR A 3 -0.45 -15.21 -31.99
CA THR A 3 0.43 -14.15 -31.46
C THR A 3 0.54 -14.36 -29.95
N ARG A 4 1.68 -14.83 -29.50
CA ARG A 4 2.03 -14.91 -28.06
C ARG A 4 2.29 -13.50 -27.58
N TRP A 5 1.38 -12.94 -26.83
CA TRP A 5 1.61 -11.76 -26.05
C TRP A 5 2.31 -12.16 -24.75
N THR A 6 3.58 -11.87 -24.68
CA THR A 6 4.37 -11.99 -23.45
C THR A 6 4.02 -10.80 -22.57
N SER A 7 3.06 -10.97 -21.67
CA SER A 7 2.87 -10.02 -20.57
C SER A 7 4.09 -10.13 -19.67
N LEU A 8 4.97 -9.15 -19.76
CA LEU A 8 6.11 -9.01 -18.86
C LEU A 8 5.57 -8.46 -17.54
N ILE A 9 5.10 -9.35 -16.66
CA ILE A 9 4.86 -9.00 -15.25
C ILE A 9 6.25 -8.93 -14.62
N VAL A 10 6.72 -7.71 -14.43
CA VAL A 10 7.97 -7.47 -13.71
C VAL A 10 7.70 -7.70 -12.24
N ALA A 11 8.31 -8.74 -11.69
CA ALA A 11 8.28 -9.03 -10.28
C ALA A 11 8.71 -7.81 -9.46
N MET A 12 7.95 -7.48 -8.43
CA MET A 12 8.30 -6.48 -7.45
C MET A 12 9.57 -6.90 -6.70
N ALA A 13 10.69 -6.34 -7.06
CA ALA A 13 11.85 -6.33 -6.19
C ALA A 13 11.64 -5.24 -5.13
N LEU A 14 11.04 -5.60 -4.00
CA LEU A 14 11.12 -4.78 -2.80
C LEU A 14 12.57 -4.86 -2.31
N VAL A 15 13.38 -3.89 -2.69
CA VAL A 15 14.74 -3.72 -2.18
C VAL A 15 14.61 -3.29 -0.72
N GLY A 16 14.72 -4.25 0.19
CA GLY A 16 14.92 -3.98 1.61
C GLY A 16 16.33 -3.41 1.80
N VAL A 17 16.41 -2.11 2.09
CA VAL A 17 17.65 -1.53 2.61
C VAL A 17 17.81 -2.05 4.04
N ALA A 18 18.67 -3.04 4.24
CA ALA A 18 19.12 -3.45 5.54
C ALA A 18 20.07 -2.37 6.08
N CYS A 19 19.71 -1.71 7.17
CA CYS A 19 20.66 -1.00 8.01
C CYS A 19 21.56 -2.03 8.67
N GLY A 20 22.78 -2.16 8.18
CA GLY A 20 23.83 -2.93 8.80
C GLY A 20 24.79 -1.98 9.51
N ASP A 21 24.72 -1.95 10.86
CA ASP A 21 25.83 -1.53 11.69
C ASP A 21 26.89 -2.64 11.66
N GLY A 22 28.10 -2.32 11.21
CA GLY A 22 29.20 -3.27 11.14
C GLY A 22 30.53 -2.59 11.24
N GLU A 23 31.07 -2.56 12.47
CA GLU A 23 32.47 -2.20 12.73
C GLU A 23 33.42 -3.27 12.21
N GLY A 24 34.61 -2.79 11.74
CA GLY A 24 35.87 -3.43 12.03
C GLY A 24 36.61 -4.15 10.93
N GLY A 25 37.76 -3.63 10.53
CA GLY A 25 38.86 -4.49 10.09
C GLY A 25 39.75 -3.98 8.98
N ALA A 26 40.70 -3.13 9.36
CA ALA A 26 42.11 -3.01 8.98
C ALA A 26 42.62 -3.39 7.58
N GLY A 27 43.39 -2.45 7.01
CA GLY A 27 44.55 -2.83 6.20
C GLY A 27 44.94 -1.95 5.03
N GLY A 28 45.82 -0.96 5.19
CA GLY A 28 46.93 -0.76 4.26
C GLY A 28 46.99 0.53 3.46
N SER A 29 47.70 1.48 4.04
CA SER A 29 48.76 2.36 3.48
C SER A 29 48.49 3.33 2.32
N GLY A 30 48.73 4.62 2.59
CA GLY A 30 49.62 5.43 1.81
C GLY A 30 49.15 6.81 1.41
N GLY A 31 49.67 7.88 2.03
CA GLY A 31 49.96 9.13 1.35
C GLY A 31 49.36 10.42 1.85
N ALA A 32 50.01 11.01 2.79
CA ALA A 32 50.38 12.41 3.05
C ALA A 32 49.56 13.59 2.50
N GLY A 33 49.29 14.53 3.40
CA GLY A 33 49.56 15.93 3.17
C GLY A 33 48.43 16.91 3.48
N GLY A 34 48.59 17.74 4.51
CA GLY A 34 48.11 19.09 4.49
C GLY A 34 47.25 19.56 5.66
N ALA A 35 47.91 20.18 6.57
CA ALA A 35 47.49 20.87 7.78
C ALA A 35 46.51 22.02 7.61
N GLY A 36 45.80 22.33 8.70
CA GLY A 36 45.61 23.70 9.17
C GLY A 36 44.24 24.14 9.57
N GLY A 37 44.07 24.51 10.83
CA GLY A 37 43.22 25.58 11.24
C GLY A 37 42.10 25.29 12.23
N SER A 38 42.45 25.34 13.43
CA SER A 38 41.88 25.68 14.73
C SER A 38 40.73 26.69 14.77
N GLY A 39 39.79 26.49 15.71
CA GLY A 39 39.36 27.55 16.62
C GLY A 39 37.89 27.79 16.73
N GLY A 40 37.39 27.73 17.96
CA GLY A 40 36.30 28.55 18.40
C GLY A 40 35.19 27.87 19.22
N ALA A 41 35.43 27.85 20.52
CA ALA A 41 34.44 27.51 21.53
C ALA A 41 33.48 28.66 21.85
N GLY A 42 32.30 28.35 22.41
CA GLY A 42 31.68 29.22 23.39
C GLY A 42 30.22 29.54 23.22
N GLY A 43 29.42 29.24 24.23
CA GLY A 43 28.27 30.02 24.54
C GLY A 43 27.03 29.25 25.05
N SER A 44 27.05 29.00 26.34
CA SER A 44 25.92 28.56 27.16
C SER A 44 24.86 29.65 27.40
N GLY A 45 23.61 29.24 27.67
CA GLY A 45 22.76 29.94 28.65
C GLY A 45 21.37 30.31 28.18
N GLY A 46 20.36 29.91 28.97
CA GLY A 46 19.11 30.59 29.03
C GLY A 46 17.90 29.71 29.38
N VAL A 47 17.70 29.55 30.69
CA VAL A 47 16.50 28.93 31.31
C VAL A 47 15.44 30.02 31.45
N GLY A 48 14.13 29.64 31.37
CA GLY A 48 13.10 30.39 32.12
C GLY A 48 11.79 30.63 31.39
N GLY A 49 10.71 30.20 32.02
CA GLY A 49 9.45 30.87 31.91
C GLY A 49 8.21 29.96 31.95
N MET A 50 7.77 29.63 33.14
CA MET A 50 6.42 29.09 33.42
C MET A 50 5.34 30.16 33.29
N GLY A 51 4.07 29.75 33.02
CA GLY A 51 2.93 30.42 33.57
C GLY A 51 1.73 30.57 32.67
N GLY A 52 0.59 30.06 33.11
CA GLY A 52 -0.67 30.66 32.83
C GLY A 52 -1.84 29.69 32.59
N ALA A 53 -2.46 29.24 33.67
CA ALA A 53 -3.77 28.60 33.67
C ALA A 53 -4.91 29.64 33.63
N GLY A 54 -6.08 29.21 33.07
CA GLY A 54 -7.34 29.83 33.49
C GLY A 54 -8.34 30.10 32.36
N GLY A 55 -9.54 29.54 32.46
CA GLY A 55 -10.71 30.08 31.81
C GLY A 55 -11.80 29.04 31.50
N MET A 56 -12.60 28.71 32.55
CA MET A 56 -13.90 28.06 32.40
C MET A 56 -14.97 29.04 31.94
N GLY A 57 -16.00 28.54 31.19
CA GLY A 57 -17.33 29.09 31.30
C GLY A 57 -18.11 29.24 30.02
N GLY A 58 -19.30 28.61 29.96
CA GLY A 58 -20.37 29.07 29.11
C GLY A 58 -21.28 27.99 28.55
N ALA A 59 -22.24 27.54 29.39
CA ALA A 59 -23.39 26.74 28.94
C ALA A 59 -24.51 27.66 28.38
N GLY A 60 -25.31 27.13 27.43
CA GLY A 60 -26.67 27.58 27.24
C GLY A 60 -27.10 27.87 25.82
N GLY A 61 -28.11 27.14 25.33
CA GLY A 61 -28.89 27.53 24.16
C GLY A 61 -29.69 26.38 23.54
N MET A 62 -30.87 26.11 24.16
CA MET A 62 -31.91 25.26 23.52
C MET A 62 -32.70 26.10 22.51
N GLY A 63 -33.19 25.40 21.42
CA GLY A 63 -34.45 25.77 20.81
C GLY A 63 -34.48 25.87 19.30
N GLY A 64 -35.32 25.05 18.66
CA GLY A 64 -35.78 25.29 17.31
C GLY A 64 -36.21 24.04 16.54
N ALA A 65 -37.44 23.63 16.79
CA ALA A 65 -38.12 22.59 15.97
C ALA A 65 -38.73 23.21 14.71
N GLY A 66 -38.80 22.42 13.60
CA GLY A 66 -39.82 22.61 12.58
C GLY A 66 -39.33 22.69 11.14
N GLY A 67 -39.60 21.68 10.33
CA GLY A 67 -39.49 21.73 8.87
C GLY A 67 -39.71 20.35 8.25
N MET A 68 -40.97 19.94 8.08
CA MET A 68 -41.35 18.79 7.24
C MET A 68 -41.24 19.13 5.76
N GLY A 69 -40.78 18.15 4.92
CA GLY A 69 -41.28 18.02 3.56
C GLY A 69 -40.23 17.76 2.49
N GLY A 70 -40.23 16.58 1.91
CA GLY A 70 -39.57 16.31 0.65
C GLY A 70 -39.34 14.81 0.46
N ALA A 71 -40.34 14.10 -0.03
CA ALA A 71 -40.27 12.69 -0.38
C ALA A 71 -39.48 12.45 -1.67
N GLY A 72 -38.77 11.32 -1.75
CA GLY A 72 -38.55 10.60 -2.98
C GLY A 72 -37.13 10.35 -3.41
N GLY A 73 -36.44 9.38 -2.81
CA GLY A 73 -35.26 8.75 -3.36
C GLY A 73 -35.24 7.31 -2.91
N MET A 74 -35.44 6.39 -3.84
CA MET A 74 -35.41 4.96 -3.56
C MET A 74 -34.04 4.56 -2.99
N GLY A 75 -33.99 4.37 -1.68
CA GLY A 75 -32.84 3.83 -0.99
C GLY A 75 -32.76 2.32 -1.22
N GLY A 76 -31.71 1.88 -1.87
CA GLY A 76 -31.30 0.50 -1.84
C GLY A 76 -30.97 0.11 -0.41
N SER A 77 -31.80 -0.76 0.18
CA SER A 77 -31.56 -1.42 1.45
C SER A 77 -30.36 -2.35 1.35
N GLY A 78 -29.28 -2.03 2.01
CA GLY A 78 -28.10 -2.83 2.18
C GLY A 78 -27.27 -2.32 3.34
N GLY A 79 -27.94 -2.06 4.49
CA GLY A 79 -27.25 -1.52 5.63
C GLY A 79 -26.86 -2.59 6.63
N GLY A 80 -25.73 -3.23 6.50
CA GLY A 80 -24.99 -3.69 7.64
C GLY A 80 -24.27 -2.49 8.24
N GLY A 81 -24.65 -1.98 9.40
CA GLY A 81 -23.98 -0.90 10.11
C GLY A 81 -22.64 -1.36 10.65
N GLY A 82 -21.73 -1.75 9.78
CA GLY A 82 -20.34 -2.10 10.08
C GLY A 82 -19.45 -0.90 9.93
N ASN A 83 -18.43 -0.81 10.76
CA ASN A 83 -17.30 0.07 10.57
C ASN A 83 -16.31 -0.57 9.59
N GLY A 84 -15.38 0.24 9.04
CA GLY A 84 -14.31 -0.25 8.18
C GLY A 84 -14.73 -0.53 6.73
N PHE A 85 -14.00 -1.44 6.08
CA PHE A 85 -14.07 -1.69 4.64
C PHE A 85 -15.51 -2.02 4.15
N ALA A 86 -16.20 -2.93 4.85
CA ALA A 86 -17.54 -3.37 4.45
C ALA A 86 -18.60 -2.25 4.51
N ALA A 87 -18.38 -1.21 5.30
CA ALA A 87 -19.23 -0.02 5.32
C ALA A 87 -18.99 0.90 4.11
N ILE A 88 -17.85 0.80 3.46
CA ILE A 88 -17.45 1.61 2.30
C ILE A 88 -17.73 0.89 0.99
N VAL A 89 -17.42 -0.40 0.91
CA VAL A 89 -17.55 -1.21 -0.30
C VAL A 89 -18.53 -2.35 -0.02
N SER A 90 -19.74 -2.26 -0.57
CA SER A 90 -20.70 -3.36 -0.48
C SER A 90 -20.31 -4.52 -1.41
N LYS A 91 -20.90 -5.69 -1.19
CA LYS A 91 -20.66 -6.86 -2.05
C LYS A 91 -21.04 -6.58 -3.51
N GLU A 92 -22.14 -5.89 -3.75
CA GLU A 92 -22.63 -5.55 -5.09
C GLU A 92 -21.64 -4.62 -5.81
N VAL A 93 -21.09 -3.62 -5.11
CA VAL A 93 -20.06 -2.72 -5.65
C VAL A 93 -18.78 -3.49 -5.94
N TYR A 94 -18.34 -4.36 -5.02
CA TYR A 94 -17.17 -5.21 -5.23
C TYR A 94 -17.34 -6.13 -6.44
N ASP A 95 -18.48 -6.80 -6.57
CA ASP A 95 -18.78 -7.68 -7.69
C ASP A 95 -18.79 -6.90 -9.03
N ALA A 96 -19.27 -5.66 -9.03
CA ALA A 96 -19.23 -4.77 -10.20
C ALA A 96 -17.82 -4.24 -10.52
N MET A 97 -16.94 -4.09 -9.51
CA MET A 97 -15.54 -3.71 -9.73
C MET A 97 -14.75 -4.84 -10.41
N PHE A 98 -14.99 -6.09 -10.03
CA PHE A 98 -14.16 -7.25 -10.33
C PHE A 98 -14.92 -8.33 -11.11
N LEU A 99 -15.37 -8.00 -12.32
CA LEU A 99 -16.19 -8.90 -13.14
C LEU A 99 -15.47 -10.20 -13.52
N HIS A 100 -14.15 -10.17 -13.60
CA HIS A 100 -13.32 -11.29 -14.08
C HIS A 100 -12.34 -11.82 -13.01
N ARG A 101 -12.61 -11.53 -11.73
CA ARG A 101 -11.72 -11.94 -10.63
C ARG A 101 -11.61 -13.46 -10.49
N ASN A 102 -10.48 -13.91 -9.97
CA ASN A 102 -10.29 -15.28 -9.54
C ASN A 102 -11.15 -15.61 -8.31
N ALA A 103 -11.62 -16.85 -8.20
CA ALA A 103 -12.43 -17.29 -7.07
C ALA A 103 -11.72 -17.16 -5.70
N LEU A 104 -10.38 -17.18 -5.67
CA LEU A 104 -9.58 -16.92 -4.46
C LEU A 104 -9.94 -15.57 -3.84
N TYR A 105 -10.25 -14.57 -4.65
CA TYR A 105 -10.50 -13.20 -4.24
C TYR A 105 -12.00 -12.94 -4.00
N ALA A 106 -12.61 -13.77 -3.15
CA ALA A 106 -14.00 -13.57 -2.73
C ALA A 106 -14.16 -12.31 -1.86
N TYR A 107 -15.30 -11.64 -1.96
CA TYR A 107 -15.62 -10.47 -1.13
C TYR A 107 -15.54 -10.77 0.36
N GLU A 108 -16.11 -11.92 0.76
CA GLU A 108 -16.12 -12.38 2.15
C GLU A 108 -14.70 -12.60 2.70
N SER A 109 -13.78 -13.05 1.86
CA SER A 109 -12.36 -13.20 2.21
C SER A 109 -11.68 -11.84 2.45
N LEU A 110 -12.02 -10.83 1.64
CA LEU A 110 -11.50 -9.47 1.83
C LEU A 110 -12.07 -8.83 3.10
N VAL A 111 -13.37 -8.97 3.35
CA VAL A 111 -13.99 -8.44 4.58
C VAL A 111 -13.35 -9.07 5.82
N ALA A 112 -13.23 -10.40 5.85
CA ALA A 112 -12.60 -11.11 6.97
C ALA A 112 -11.13 -10.72 7.17
N ALA A 113 -10.41 -10.42 6.09
CA ALA A 113 -9.04 -9.90 6.18
C ALA A 113 -9.01 -8.47 6.72
N ALA A 114 -9.89 -7.59 6.22
CA ALA A 114 -9.99 -6.19 6.63
C ALA A 114 -10.30 -6.04 8.13
N GLU A 115 -11.12 -6.91 8.69
CA GLU A 115 -11.45 -6.95 10.13
C GLU A 115 -10.20 -7.16 11.02
N THR A 116 -9.13 -7.73 10.47
CA THR A 116 -7.86 -7.89 11.22
C THR A 116 -7.01 -6.61 11.26
N PHE A 117 -7.44 -5.55 10.56
CA PHE A 117 -6.80 -4.23 10.51
C PHE A 117 -7.82 -3.15 10.90
N PRO A 118 -8.05 -2.89 12.19
CA PRO A 118 -9.17 -2.03 12.64
C PRO A 118 -9.16 -0.59 12.09
N ALA A 119 -7.99 -0.04 11.75
CA ALA A 119 -7.84 1.29 11.18
C ALA A 119 -8.18 1.34 9.68
N PHE A 120 -8.07 0.23 8.96
CA PHE A 120 -8.26 0.17 7.51
C PHE A 120 -9.68 0.58 7.10
N CYS A 121 -9.78 1.59 6.24
CA CYS A 121 -11.03 2.22 5.81
C CYS A 121 -11.93 2.69 6.96
N ASN A 122 -11.35 3.01 8.11
CA ASN A 122 -12.07 3.40 9.32
C ASN A 122 -11.59 4.73 9.92
N GLU A 123 -10.56 5.33 9.38
CA GLU A 123 -9.99 6.61 9.82
C GLU A 123 -10.23 7.73 8.80
N GLY A 124 -10.16 8.98 9.26
CA GLY A 124 -10.44 10.16 8.44
C GLY A 124 -11.92 10.39 8.14
N SER A 125 -12.20 11.26 7.18
CA SER A 125 -13.55 11.54 6.69
C SER A 125 -14.10 10.36 5.87
N LEU A 126 -15.39 10.37 5.57
CA LEU A 126 -15.98 9.36 4.68
C LEU A 126 -15.29 9.33 3.30
N ASP A 127 -14.91 10.49 2.79
CA ASP A 127 -14.23 10.60 1.51
C ASP A 127 -12.81 10.04 1.58
N ASP A 128 -12.08 10.22 2.69
CA ASP A 128 -10.75 9.63 2.89
C ASP A 128 -10.84 8.10 2.95
N ARG A 129 -11.82 7.55 3.67
CA ARG A 129 -12.06 6.10 3.73
C ARG A 129 -12.41 5.51 2.35
N LYS A 130 -13.22 6.23 1.55
CA LYS A 130 -13.53 5.83 0.17
C LYS A 130 -12.30 5.87 -0.72
N ARG A 131 -11.48 6.92 -0.61
CA ARG A 131 -10.21 7.04 -1.34
C ARG A 131 -9.24 5.96 -0.95
N GLU A 132 -9.12 5.64 0.34
CA GLU A 132 -8.27 4.57 0.83
C GLU A 132 -8.71 3.20 0.27
N ALA A 133 -10.00 2.88 0.35
CA ALA A 133 -10.54 1.65 -0.22
C ALA A 133 -10.25 1.57 -1.73
N ALA A 134 -10.53 2.64 -2.48
CA ALA A 134 -10.25 2.70 -3.91
C ALA A 134 -8.75 2.55 -4.23
N ALA A 135 -7.87 3.19 -3.45
CA ALA A 135 -6.42 3.14 -3.65
C ALA A 135 -5.84 1.76 -3.37
N PHE A 136 -6.27 1.11 -2.28
CA PHE A 136 -5.89 -0.28 -2.00
C PHE A 136 -6.35 -1.20 -3.12
N LEU A 137 -7.64 -1.15 -3.49
CA LEU A 137 -8.21 -1.98 -4.54
C LEU A 137 -7.54 -1.74 -5.90
N ALA A 138 -7.20 -0.50 -6.24
CA ALA A 138 -6.54 -0.16 -7.50
C ALA A 138 -5.13 -0.75 -7.60
N ASN A 139 -4.34 -0.64 -6.53
CA ASN A 139 -2.99 -1.20 -6.52
C ASN A 139 -3.01 -2.72 -6.62
N ILE A 140 -3.83 -3.41 -5.82
CA ILE A 140 -3.93 -4.88 -5.91
C ILE A 140 -4.53 -5.35 -7.24
N SER A 141 -5.35 -4.53 -7.89
CA SER A 141 -5.88 -4.81 -9.22
C SER A 141 -4.78 -4.77 -10.27
N HIS A 142 -3.94 -3.74 -10.25
CA HIS A 142 -2.80 -3.64 -11.15
C HIS A 142 -1.82 -4.81 -10.99
N GLU A 143 -1.49 -5.17 -9.76
CA GLU A 143 -0.55 -6.25 -9.45
C GLU A 143 -1.03 -7.63 -9.97
N THR A 144 -2.33 -7.79 -10.16
CA THR A 144 -2.95 -9.07 -10.50
C THR A 144 -3.77 -9.01 -11.78
N THR A 145 -3.64 -7.94 -12.57
CA THR A 145 -4.50 -7.71 -13.73
C THR A 145 -4.31 -8.74 -14.83
N GLY A 146 -5.42 -9.23 -15.37
CA GLY A 146 -5.47 -9.98 -16.63
C GLY A 146 -5.94 -9.11 -17.80
N GLY A 147 -6.07 -7.78 -17.60
CA GLY A 147 -6.60 -6.85 -18.59
C GLY A 147 -5.62 -6.51 -19.72
N TRP A 148 -6.18 -6.05 -20.83
CA TRP A 148 -5.44 -5.49 -21.96
C TRP A 148 -6.30 -4.39 -22.60
N PRO A 149 -5.74 -3.48 -23.43
CA PRO A 149 -6.47 -2.29 -23.90
C PRO A 149 -7.82 -2.55 -24.58
N ALA A 150 -8.02 -3.70 -25.21
CA ALA A 150 -9.26 -4.11 -25.87
C ALA A 150 -9.98 -5.25 -25.14
N ALA A 151 -9.75 -5.39 -23.83
CA ALA A 151 -10.39 -6.42 -23.02
C ALA A 151 -11.93 -6.18 -22.97
N PRO A 152 -12.73 -7.26 -22.96
CA PRO A 152 -14.17 -7.14 -22.69
C PRO A 152 -14.43 -6.38 -21.39
N ASP A 153 -15.48 -5.57 -21.33
CA ASP A 153 -15.84 -4.74 -20.17
C ASP A 153 -14.77 -3.68 -19.79
N GLY A 154 -13.76 -3.50 -20.65
CA GLY A 154 -12.64 -2.59 -20.45
C GLY A 154 -11.48 -3.20 -19.66
N PRO A 155 -10.27 -2.64 -19.81
CA PRO A 155 -9.06 -3.18 -19.18
C PRO A 155 -9.16 -3.24 -17.65
N HIS A 156 -9.78 -2.24 -17.04
CA HIS A 156 -9.89 -2.13 -15.58
C HIS A 156 -11.05 -2.93 -14.96
N ALA A 157 -11.68 -3.85 -15.70
CA ALA A 157 -12.61 -4.84 -15.17
C ALA A 157 -11.92 -6.17 -14.80
N TRP A 158 -10.61 -6.29 -15.06
CA TRP A 158 -9.81 -7.51 -14.96
C TRP A 158 -8.82 -7.50 -13.80
N GLY A 159 -9.04 -6.69 -12.78
CA GLY A 159 -8.29 -6.76 -11.53
C GLY A 159 -8.56 -8.04 -10.75
N LEU A 160 -7.66 -8.42 -9.85
CA LEU A 160 -7.75 -9.65 -9.04
C LEU A 160 -7.90 -10.93 -9.90
N TYR A 161 -7.27 -10.97 -11.05
CA TYR A 161 -7.33 -12.10 -11.99
C TYR A 161 -6.27 -13.16 -11.72
N PHE A 162 -4.98 -12.76 -11.65
CA PHE A 162 -3.89 -13.68 -11.35
C PHE A 162 -3.68 -13.83 -9.84
N THR A 163 -3.43 -15.04 -9.36
CA THR A 163 -3.20 -15.33 -7.95
C THR A 163 -1.72 -15.39 -7.59
N GLN A 164 -0.87 -15.53 -8.59
CA GLN A 164 0.59 -15.57 -8.47
C GLN A 164 1.24 -15.11 -9.77
N GLU A 165 2.53 -14.87 -9.72
CA GLU A 165 3.35 -14.49 -10.88
C GLU A 165 3.21 -15.52 -12.01
N VAL A 166 2.93 -15.02 -13.21
CA VAL A 166 2.70 -15.84 -14.39
C VAL A 166 3.97 -16.61 -14.78
N GLY A 167 3.85 -17.91 -14.95
CA GLY A 167 4.96 -18.82 -15.26
C GLY A 167 5.65 -19.41 -14.05
N CYS A 168 5.22 -19.04 -12.84
CA CYS A 168 5.75 -19.58 -11.58
C CYS A 168 4.92 -20.74 -11.03
N GLU A 169 3.84 -21.12 -11.70
CA GLU A 169 3.07 -22.31 -11.39
C GLU A 169 3.99 -23.55 -11.49
N ASN A 170 3.79 -24.50 -10.62
CA ASN A 170 4.57 -25.75 -10.58
C ASN A 170 6.06 -25.59 -10.17
N GLY A 171 6.37 -24.56 -9.39
CA GLY A 171 7.71 -24.35 -8.82
C GLY A 171 8.75 -23.77 -9.80
N GLY A 172 8.31 -23.16 -10.90
CA GLY A 172 9.19 -22.62 -11.95
C GLY A 172 10.06 -21.43 -11.59
N CYS A 173 9.80 -20.75 -10.46
CA CYS A 173 10.49 -19.51 -10.10
C CYS A 173 11.27 -19.67 -8.79
N THR A 174 12.57 -19.92 -8.91
CA THR A 174 13.47 -20.16 -7.76
C THR A 174 14.30 -18.93 -7.36
N GLY A 175 14.22 -17.83 -8.11
CA GLY A 175 15.08 -16.66 -7.98
C GLY A 175 14.77 -15.72 -6.80
N TYR A 176 13.76 -15.98 -6.00
CA TYR A 176 13.28 -15.08 -4.94
C TYR A 176 13.76 -15.47 -3.54
N CYS A 177 14.93 -16.07 -3.46
CA CYS A 177 15.58 -16.45 -2.20
C CYS A 177 16.85 -15.64 -1.99
N ASP A 178 16.85 -14.77 -0.98
CA ASP A 178 18.07 -14.19 -0.45
C ASP A 178 18.62 -15.13 0.64
N ALA A 179 19.59 -15.95 0.29
CA ALA A 179 20.22 -16.90 1.21
C ALA A 179 21.07 -16.23 2.29
N THR A 180 21.37 -14.93 2.17
CA THR A 180 22.13 -14.16 3.16
C THR A 180 21.25 -13.61 4.27
N ASN A 181 19.94 -13.59 4.09
CA ASN A 181 18.98 -13.08 5.04
C ASN A 181 18.80 -14.06 6.22
N GLN A 182 19.61 -13.88 7.27
CA GLN A 182 19.62 -14.76 8.46
C GLN A 182 18.32 -14.75 9.28
N PRO A 183 17.62 -13.60 9.45
CA PRO A 183 16.34 -13.60 10.18
C PRO A 183 15.26 -14.45 9.49
N TRP A 184 15.29 -14.54 8.17
CA TRP A 184 14.27 -15.22 7.36
C TRP A 184 14.91 -16.15 6.32
N PRO A 185 15.58 -17.25 6.75
CA PRO A 185 16.25 -18.14 5.83
C PRO A 185 15.26 -18.85 4.91
N CYS A 186 15.67 -19.14 3.67
CA CYS A 186 14.83 -19.88 2.75
C CYS A 186 14.57 -21.29 3.25
N THR A 187 13.33 -21.70 3.27
CA THR A 187 12.94 -23.09 3.59
C THR A 187 13.25 -23.99 2.39
N PRO A 188 13.97 -25.11 2.57
CA PRO A 188 14.27 -26.04 1.49
C PRO A 188 13.02 -26.49 0.73
N GLY A 189 13.08 -26.45 -0.59
CA GLY A 189 11.98 -26.86 -1.47
C GLY A 189 10.83 -25.85 -1.60
N LYS A 190 10.93 -24.67 -0.97
CA LYS A 190 9.95 -23.59 -1.11
C LYS A 190 10.44 -22.50 -2.04
N THR A 191 9.51 -21.84 -2.73
CA THR A 191 9.76 -20.69 -3.61
C THR A 191 8.98 -19.49 -3.11
N TYR A 192 9.56 -18.28 -3.28
CA TYR A 192 9.01 -17.04 -2.74
C TYR A 192 8.72 -16.02 -3.84
N HIS A 193 8.27 -16.51 -5.00
CA HIS A 193 7.78 -15.66 -6.09
C HIS A 193 6.51 -14.91 -5.68
N GLY A 194 6.12 -13.94 -6.50
CA GLY A 194 4.95 -13.10 -6.25
C GLY A 194 3.66 -13.89 -6.11
N ARG A 195 2.98 -13.77 -4.96
CA ARG A 195 1.68 -14.41 -4.69
C ARG A 195 0.70 -13.43 -4.05
N GLY A 196 -0.56 -13.71 -4.27
CA GLY A 196 -1.66 -12.95 -3.69
C GLY A 196 -1.87 -11.57 -4.31
N PRO A 197 -2.76 -10.75 -3.74
CA PRO A 197 -3.22 -9.52 -4.37
C PRO A 197 -2.14 -8.43 -4.45
N MET A 198 -1.13 -8.45 -3.55
CA MET A 198 -0.02 -7.51 -3.55
C MET A 198 1.29 -8.12 -4.08
N GLN A 199 1.24 -9.32 -4.71
CA GLN A 199 2.40 -10.03 -5.26
C GLN A 199 3.56 -10.12 -4.27
N LEU A 200 3.26 -10.56 -3.01
CA LEU A 200 4.27 -10.77 -1.98
C LEU A 200 5.40 -11.63 -2.50
N SER A 201 6.64 -11.12 -2.52
CA SER A 201 7.82 -11.77 -3.09
C SER A 201 8.99 -11.73 -2.10
N TRP A 202 9.94 -12.66 -2.25
CA TRP A 202 11.15 -12.83 -1.45
C TRP A 202 10.92 -13.44 -0.06
N ASN A 203 11.81 -14.33 0.33
CA ASN A 203 11.77 -15.03 1.62
C ASN A 203 11.64 -14.07 2.82
N TYR A 204 12.36 -12.96 2.83
CA TYR A 204 12.30 -12.02 3.94
C TYR A 204 10.95 -11.31 4.06
N ASN A 205 10.25 -11.01 2.96
CA ASN A 205 8.91 -10.43 3.01
C ASN A 205 7.88 -11.48 3.47
N TYR A 206 7.98 -12.73 2.98
CA TYR A 206 7.15 -13.82 3.49
C TYR A 206 7.37 -14.07 4.99
N GLY A 207 8.64 -14.00 5.44
CA GLY A 207 8.98 -14.14 6.85
C GLY A 207 8.40 -13.03 7.72
N GLN A 208 8.60 -11.77 7.31
CA GLN A 208 8.07 -10.60 8.03
C GLN A 208 6.54 -10.60 8.07
N ALA A 209 5.89 -10.81 6.92
CA ALA A 209 4.43 -10.90 6.87
C ALA A 209 3.91 -12.06 7.72
N GLY A 210 4.55 -13.22 7.64
CA GLY A 210 4.19 -14.40 8.44
C GLY A 210 4.27 -14.13 9.94
N ALA A 211 5.36 -13.53 10.41
CA ALA A 211 5.54 -13.17 11.82
C ALA A 211 4.49 -12.15 12.29
N ALA A 212 4.26 -11.09 11.50
CA ALA A 212 3.29 -10.06 11.85
C ALA A 212 1.84 -10.58 11.87
N LEU A 213 1.51 -11.51 10.98
CA LEU A 213 0.16 -12.06 10.84
C LEU A 213 -0.09 -13.33 11.69
N GLY A 214 0.96 -13.89 12.33
CA GLY A 214 0.87 -15.16 13.04
C GLY A 214 0.65 -16.35 12.11
N LEU A 215 1.23 -16.32 10.90
CA LEU A 215 1.04 -17.32 9.85
C LEU A 215 2.38 -17.94 9.42
N PRO A 216 2.45 -19.23 9.08
CA PRO A 216 3.69 -19.91 8.72
C PRO A 216 4.13 -19.65 7.27
N LEU A 217 4.08 -18.39 6.78
CA LEU A 217 4.26 -18.07 5.37
C LEU A 217 5.66 -18.37 4.84
N LEU A 218 6.68 -18.40 5.71
CA LEU A 218 8.03 -18.76 5.31
C LEU A 218 8.16 -20.27 5.02
N THR A 219 7.46 -21.11 5.76
CA THR A 219 7.46 -22.57 5.59
C THR A 219 6.33 -23.07 4.73
N ASP A 220 5.27 -22.29 4.56
CA ASP A 220 4.13 -22.60 3.71
C ASP A 220 3.66 -21.36 2.92
N PRO A 221 4.46 -20.90 1.92
CA PRO A 221 4.14 -19.73 1.11
C PRO A 221 2.86 -19.92 0.26
N ASP A 222 2.48 -21.16 -0.02
CA ASP A 222 1.33 -21.51 -0.87
C ASP A 222 -0.01 -21.21 -0.18
N LEU A 223 -0.03 -20.95 1.14
CA LEU A 223 -1.19 -20.40 1.83
C LEU A 223 -1.72 -19.12 1.18
N VAL A 224 -0.84 -18.31 0.58
CA VAL A 224 -1.22 -17.06 -0.08
C VAL A 224 -2.01 -17.28 -1.37
N THR A 225 -1.89 -18.46 -2.00
CA THR A 225 -2.63 -18.82 -3.23
C THR A 225 -3.77 -19.79 -2.97
N SER A 226 -3.84 -20.39 -1.79
CA SER A 226 -4.85 -21.39 -1.44
C SER A 226 -5.93 -20.89 -0.48
N ASN A 227 -5.70 -19.76 0.21
CA ASN A 227 -6.63 -19.20 1.17
C ASN A 227 -6.83 -17.71 0.91
N GLY A 228 -8.03 -17.32 0.47
CA GLY A 228 -8.35 -15.93 0.09
C GLY A 228 -8.19 -14.94 1.24
N THR A 229 -8.58 -15.30 2.46
CA THR A 229 -8.40 -14.43 3.63
C THR A 229 -6.92 -14.23 3.94
N VAL A 230 -6.09 -15.28 3.86
CA VAL A 230 -4.64 -15.15 4.02
C VAL A 230 -4.06 -14.25 2.92
N ALA A 231 -4.47 -14.46 1.66
CA ALA A 231 -4.05 -13.64 0.53
C ALA A 231 -4.32 -12.14 0.79
N PHE A 232 -5.53 -11.79 1.18
CA PHE A 232 -5.86 -10.38 1.48
C PHE A 232 -5.19 -9.86 2.75
N ARG A 233 -4.95 -10.71 3.77
CA ARG A 233 -4.20 -10.30 4.96
C ARG A 233 -2.76 -9.93 4.63
N THR A 234 -2.11 -10.61 3.68
CA THR A 234 -0.76 -10.21 3.23
C THR A 234 -0.75 -8.85 2.53
N GLY A 235 -1.78 -8.57 1.72
CA GLY A 235 -1.97 -7.26 1.11
C GLY A 235 -2.25 -6.16 2.14
N GLY A 236 -3.14 -6.44 3.10
CA GLY A 236 -3.46 -5.55 4.22
C GLY A 236 -2.24 -5.26 5.09
N TRP A 237 -1.43 -6.27 5.42
CA TRP A 237 -0.17 -6.08 6.14
C TRP A 237 0.75 -5.11 5.42
N PHE A 238 0.98 -5.30 4.13
CA PHE A 238 1.82 -4.39 3.35
C PHE A 238 1.25 -2.96 3.35
N TRP A 239 -0.05 -2.81 3.16
CA TRP A 239 -0.74 -1.53 3.09
C TRP A 239 -0.67 -0.74 4.39
N MET A 240 -0.84 -1.42 5.52
CA MET A 240 -0.94 -0.85 6.85
C MET A 240 0.40 -0.69 7.57
N THR A 241 1.48 -1.32 7.07
CA THR A 241 2.76 -1.37 7.78
C THR A 241 3.77 -0.40 7.16
N PRO A 242 4.24 0.62 7.90
CA PRO A 242 5.33 1.46 7.44
C PRO A 242 6.63 0.64 7.35
N GLN A 243 7.38 0.85 6.28
CA GLN A 243 8.68 0.21 6.05
C GLN A 243 9.75 1.31 5.99
N SER A 244 10.26 1.72 7.17
CA SER A 244 11.21 2.84 7.26
C SER A 244 12.29 2.78 6.16
N PRO A 245 12.54 3.90 5.44
CA PRO A 245 11.99 5.25 5.65
C PRO A 245 10.61 5.50 5.00
N LYS A 246 9.98 4.50 4.38
CA LYS A 246 8.66 4.63 3.73
C LYS A 246 7.53 4.69 4.76
N PRO A 247 6.58 5.65 4.65
CA PRO A 247 5.33 5.57 5.41
C PRO A 247 4.48 4.38 4.96
N SER A 248 3.42 4.06 5.70
CA SER A 248 2.40 3.14 5.20
C SER A 248 1.55 3.81 4.12
N CYS A 249 0.98 3.00 3.22
CA CYS A 249 -0.01 3.52 2.26
C CYS A 249 -1.26 4.05 2.98
N HIS A 250 -1.65 3.41 4.09
CA HIS A 250 -2.72 3.86 4.97
C HIS A 250 -2.49 5.29 5.48
N ASP A 251 -1.32 5.56 6.09
CA ASP A 251 -1.01 6.89 6.63
C ASP A 251 -1.04 7.98 5.55
N VAL A 252 -0.61 7.63 4.33
CA VAL A 252 -0.67 8.54 3.18
C VAL A 252 -2.10 8.86 2.79
N MET A 253 -2.98 7.85 2.69
CA MET A 253 -4.34 8.03 2.20
C MET A 253 -5.30 8.63 3.24
N THR A 254 -5.01 8.44 4.52
CA THR A 254 -5.78 9.03 5.63
C THR A 254 -5.30 10.43 6.02
N GLY A 255 -4.16 10.90 5.45
CA GLY A 255 -3.57 12.20 5.79
C GLY A 255 -2.81 12.21 7.12
N THR A 256 -2.59 11.05 7.73
CA THR A 256 -1.79 10.91 8.97
C THR A 256 -0.30 11.14 8.70
N TRP A 257 0.18 10.74 7.52
CA TRP A 257 1.54 11.05 7.10
C TRP A 257 1.71 12.50 6.65
N THR A 258 2.68 13.18 7.26
CA THR A 258 3.10 14.51 6.85
C THR A 258 4.50 14.43 6.24
N PRO A 259 4.70 14.90 4.99
CA PRO A 259 6.02 14.90 4.35
C PRO A 259 7.04 15.69 5.15
N SER A 260 8.20 15.10 5.42
CA SER A 260 9.37 15.79 5.96
C SER A 260 9.89 16.85 4.97
N SER A 261 10.78 17.73 5.43
CA SER A 261 11.45 18.68 4.52
C SER A 261 12.21 17.95 3.42
N GLN A 262 12.77 16.77 3.70
CA GLN A 262 13.44 15.95 2.70
C GLN A 262 12.45 15.35 1.70
N ASP A 263 11.31 14.84 2.15
CA ASP A 263 10.28 14.32 1.26
C ASP A 263 9.78 15.41 0.30
N GLN A 264 9.57 16.62 0.81
CA GLN A 264 9.16 17.76 0.00
C GLN A 264 10.20 18.12 -1.07
N MET A 265 11.50 18.13 -0.71
CA MET A 265 12.60 18.35 -1.68
C MET A 265 12.67 17.24 -2.74
N LEU A 266 12.28 16.02 -2.38
CA LEU A 266 12.26 14.87 -3.28
C LEU A 266 10.91 14.74 -4.05
N GLY A 267 10.03 15.75 -3.94
CA GLY A 267 8.74 15.80 -4.64
C GLY A 267 7.70 14.82 -4.08
N ARG A 268 7.94 14.19 -2.92
CA ARG A 268 7.03 13.24 -2.30
C ARG A 268 5.89 14.00 -1.58
N VAL A 269 4.68 13.79 -2.04
CA VAL A 269 3.48 14.49 -1.55
C VAL A 269 2.34 13.49 -1.30
N PRO A 270 1.41 13.74 -0.35
CA PRO A 270 0.27 12.87 -0.12
C PRO A 270 -0.61 12.72 -1.36
N GLY A 271 -1.20 11.55 -1.53
CA GLY A 271 -2.11 11.22 -2.63
C GLY A 271 -1.84 9.83 -3.21
N PHE A 272 -2.63 9.44 -4.19
CA PHE A 272 -2.55 8.11 -4.80
C PHE A 272 -1.16 7.81 -5.40
N GLY A 273 -0.52 8.79 -6.06
CA GLY A 273 0.82 8.65 -6.61
C GLY A 273 1.88 8.27 -5.56
N MET A 274 1.70 8.70 -4.31
CA MET A 274 2.60 8.32 -3.22
C MET A 274 2.45 6.83 -2.85
N THR A 275 1.27 6.25 -2.95
CA THR A 275 1.10 4.79 -2.75
C THR A 275 1.82 3.99 -3.83
N ILE A 276 1.83 4.48 -5.07
CA ILE A 276 2.64 3.89 -6.17
C ILE A 276 4.13 3.96 -5.83
N ASN A 277 4.60 5.10 -5.31
CA ASN A 277 6.01 5.28 -4.90
C ASN A 277 6.41 4.31 -3.78
N ILE A 278 5.55 4.11 -2.79
CA ILE A 278 5.78 3.15 -1.70
C ILE A 278 5.88 1.73 -2.25
N ILE A 279 4.96 1.34 -3.13
CA ILE A 279 4.85 -0.02 -3.66
C ILE A 279 6.00 -0.32 -4.63
N ASN A 280 6.17 0.48 -5.67
CA ASN A 280 7.11 0.18 -6.77
C ASN A 280 7.83 1.42 -7.33
N GLY A 281 8.11 2.41 -6.47
CA GLY A 281 8.66 3.71 -6.86
C GLY A 281 9.95 3.63 -7.67
N GLY A 282 10.85 2.70 -7.35
CA GLY A 282 12.11 2.53 -8.06
C GLY A 282 11.97 2.19 -9.55
N LEU A 283 10.84 1.62 -9.94
CA LEU A 283 10.57 1.23 -11.34
C LEU A 283 9.52 2.10 -12.02
N GLU A 284 8.69 2.81 -11.26
CA GLU A 284 7.52 3.50 -11.81
C GLU A 284 7.55 5.01 -11.62
N CYS A 285 8.28 5.55 -10.63
CA CYS A 285 8.26 6.97 -10.27
C CYS A 285 9.54 7.72 -10.72
N ASN A 286 9.53 9.05 -10.57
CA ASN A 286 10.63 9.95 -10.97
C ASN A 286 11.06 9.81 -12.44
N GLN A 287 10.11 9.54 -13.30
CA GLN A 287 10.27 9.39 -14.75
C GLN A 287 8.95 9.75 -15.45
N PRO A 288 8.95 10.00 -16.76
CA PRO A 288 7.70 10.18 -17.48
C PRO A 288 6.75 9.03 -17.21
N THR A 289 5.48 9.35 -17.04
CA THR A 289 4.42 8.37 -16.79
C THR A 289 4.47 7.22 -17.79
N ASN A 290 4.37 6.02 -17.29
CA ASN A 290 4.43 4.79 -18.07
C ASN A 290 3.12 4.00 -17.96
N ALA A 291 2.98 2.97 -18.79
CA ALA A 291 1.75 2.18 -18.86
C ALA A 291 1.35 1.52 -17.54
N LYS A 292 2.29 1.25 -16.61
CA LYS A 292 1.98 0.67 -15.30
C LYS A 292 1.31 1.69 -14.39
N VAL A 293 1.86 2.91 -14.35
CA VAL A 293 1.28 4.02 -13.58
C VAL A 293 -0.09 4.38 -14.13
N GLU A 294 -0.25 4.46 -15.46
CA GLU A 294 -1.53 4.71 -16.11
C GLU A 294 -2.57 3.64 -15.77
N ASP A 295 -2.19 2.39 -15.74
CA ASP A 295 -3.09 1.29 -15.38
C ASP A 295 -3.53 1.38 -13.91
N ARG A 296 -2.61 1.68 -12.97
CA ARG A 296 -2.96 1.91 -11.55
C ARG A 296 -3.92 3.09 -11.40
N VAL A 297 -3.63 4.21 -12.08
CA VAL A 297 -4.48 5.40 -12.04
C VAL A 297 -5.84 5.13 -12.68
N GLY A 298 -5.89 4.37 -13.78
CA GLY A 298 -7.14 3.97 -14.42
C GLY A 298 -8.04 3.13 -13.51
N PHE A 299 -7.49 2.14 -12.80
CA PHE A 299 -8.22 1.41 -11.76
C PHE A 299 -8.70 2.34 -10.65
N TYR A 300 -7.84 3.23 -10.15
CA TYR A 300 -8.19 4.15 -9.07
C TYR A 300 -9.34 5.08 -9.44
N GLN A 301 -9.27 5.72 -10.61
CA GLN A 301 -10.32 6.59 -11.12
C GLN A 301 -11.65 5.86 -11.31
N ARG A 302 -11.62 4.63 -11.84
CA ARG A 302 -12.81 3.80 -11.97
C ARG A 302 -13.43 3.50 -10.60
N TYR A 303 -12.62 3.15 -9.60
CA TYR A 303 -13.15 2.78 -8.29
C TYR A 303 -13.63 3.99 -7.48
N THR A 304 -12.93 5.13 -7.55
CA THR A 304 -13.43 6.37 -6.92
C THR A 304 -14.75 6.83 -7.54
N GLN A 305 -14.92 6.70 -8.86
CA GLN A 305 -16.19 6.96 -9.53
C GLN A 305 -17.30 6.03 -9.03
N MET A 306 -17.04 4.73 -8.91
CA MET A 306 -18.03 3.76 -8.42
C MET A 306 -18.39 3.98 -6.95
N LEU A 307 -17.48 4.49 -6.14
CA LEU A 307 -17.71 4.84 -4.73
C LEU A 307 -18.29 6.25 -4.56
N GLY A 308 -18.44 7.03 -5.64
CA GLY A 308 -18.98 8.39 -5.60
C GLY A 308 -18.12 9.31 -4.77
N VAL A 309 -16.80 9.33 -5.02
CA VAL A 309 -15.84 10.22 -4.35
C VAL A 309 -14.88 10.81 -5.38
N ASP A 310 -14.47 12.07 -5.17
CA ASP A 310 -13.41 12.70 -5.94
C ASP A 310 -12.07 12.00 -5.69
N PRO A 311 -11.28 11.66 -6.73
CA PRO A 311 -10.01 10.95 -6.56
C PRO A 311 -8.94 11.73 -5.77
N GLY A 312 -9.13 13.03 -5.60
CA GLY A 312 -8.16 13.89 -4.93
C GLY A 312 -6.95 14.27 -5.80
N PRO A 313 -6.02 15.03 -5.25
CA PRO A 313 -4.82 15.47 -5.96
C PRO A 313 -3.74 14.37 -6.03
N ASN A 314 -2.68 14.65 -6.82
CA ASN A 314 -1.44 13.89 -6.85
C ASN A 314 -1.64 12.40 -7.21
N LEU A 315 -2.33 12.15 -8.32
CA LEU A 315 -2.60 10.78 -8.80
C LEU A 315 -1.34 10.09 -9.33
N TYR A 316 -0.36 10.84 -9.79
CA TYR A 316 0.87 10.36 -10.43
C TYR A 316 2.09 10.58 -9.55
N CYS A 317 3.16 9.83 -9.84
CA CYS A 317 4.44 9.93 -9.13
C CYS A 317 5.63 10.26 -10.05
N ASP A 318 5.37 10.86 -11.22
CA ASP A 318 6.36 11.21 -12.23
C ASP A 318 7.45 12.17 -11.74
N LYS A 319 7.14 12.96 -10.70
CA LYS A 319 8.05 13.93 -10.06
C LYS A 319 8.51 13.52 -8.66
N MET A 320 8.11 12.35 -8.19
CA MET A 320 8.47 11.84 -6.86
C MET A 320 9.71 10.96 -6.98
N GLN A 321 10.81 11.35 -6.36
CA GLN A 321 11.96 10.44 -6.23
C GLN A 321 11.56 9.23 -5.39
N SER A 322 11.99 8.04 -5.82
CA SER A 322 11.77 6.80 -5.08
C SER A 322 12.50 6.81 -3.73
N TYR A 323 12.04 5.96 -2.83
CA TYR A 323 12.75 5.68 -1.58
C TYR A 323 14.00 4.86 -1.80
#